data_95b7174168a3556bfec4710b4149a29c
#
_entry.id   95b7174168a3556bfec4710b4149a29c
#
_cell.length_a   1.000
_cell.length_b   1.000
_cell.length_c   1.000
_cell.angle_alpha   90.00
_cell.angle_beta   90.00
_cell.angle_gamma   90.00
#
_symmetry.space_group_name_H-M   'P 1'
#
loop_
_entity.id
_entity.type
_entity.pdbx_description
1 polymer ?
#
loop_
_entity_poly.entity_id
_entity_poly.type
_entity_poly.pdbx_seq_one_letter_code
_entity_poly.pdbx_strand_id
1 'polypeptide(L)'
;MAPQGKSVFSETSASLTAPHWKPLASGIGLGANSQGEGPFVYKSNTEDKWLLWIEEFSRIAVLSRSRTDLASGQWAPSEDFRLPSDPCHGVVRPVTADECERLSSAWGSVGRI
;
A
#
# COMPACT_ATOMS: atom_id res chain seq x y z
N MET A 1 17.15 23.05 11.52
CA MET A 1 16.39 22.45 10.40
C MET A 1 15.99 21.05 10.81
N ALA A 2 14.70 20.76 10.86
CA ALA A 2 14.26 19.38 11.10
C ALA A 2 14.81 18.48 9.98
N PRO A 3 15.29 17.27 10.27
CA PRO A 3 15.69 16.35 9.23
C PRO A 3 14.53 16.16 8.27
N GLN A 4 14.82 16.25 6.97
CA GLN A 4 13.81 15.93 5.96
C GLN A 4 13.40 14.48 6.18
N GLY A 5 12.18 14.27 6.65
CA GLY A 5 11.64 12.97 6.83
C GLY A 5 11.43 12.26 5.48
N LYS A 6 11.43 10.95 5.50
CA LYS A 6 11.06 10.14 4.34
C LYS A 6 9.61 10.42 3.97
N SER A 7 9.33 10.55 2.69
CA SER A 7 7.96 10.70 2.19
C SER A 7 7.71 9.78 1.01
N VAL A 8 6.45 9.40 0.84
CA VAL A 8 6.01 8.54 -0.26
C VAL A 8 5.53 9.42 -1.41
N PHE A 9 5.94 9.07 -2.60
CA PHE A 9 5.49 9.68 -3.84
C PHE A 9 5.15 8.60 -4.87
N SER A 10 4.44 8.97 -5.90
CA SER A 10 4.08 8.08 -7.00
C SER A 10 4.48 8.66 -8.34
N GLU A 11 4.85 7.77 -9.23
CA GLU A 11 5.19 8.06 -10.61
C GLU A 11 4.46 7.10 -11.54
N THR A 12 4.30 7.47 -12.77
CA THR A 12 3.65 6.65 -13.79
C THR A 12 4.49 6.56 -15.06
N SER A 13 4.38 5.43 -15.75
CA SER A 13 5.01 5.19 -17.04
C SER A 13 4.16 4.25 -17.89
N ALA A 14 4.26 4.37 -19.19
CA ALA A 14 3.67 3.43 -20.14
C ALA A 14 4.45 2.11 -20.26
N SER A 15 5.68 2.06 -19.76
CA SER A 15 6.56 0.89 -19.82
C SER A 15 7.40 0.76 -18.55
N LEU A 16 7.54 -0.46 -18.04
CA LEU A 16 8.41 -0.76 -16.90
C LEU A 16 9.89 -0.48 -17.16
N THR A 17 10.29 -0.49 -18.42
CA THR A 17 11.67 -0.26 -18.85
C THR A 17 11.93 1.17 -19.32
N ALA A 18 10.95 2.06 -19.13
CA ALA A 18 11.14 3.47 -19.52
C ALA A 18 12.28 4.10 -18.71
N PRO A 19 13.16 4.89 -19.36
CA PRO A 19 14.28 5.53 -18.66
C PRO A 19 13.84 6.64 -17.71
N HIS A 20 12.64 7.19 -17.90
CA HIS A 20 12.06 8.24 -17.07
C HIS A 20 10.60 7.96 -16.80
N TRP A 21 10.18 8.22 -15.57
CA TRP A 21 8.80 8.11 -15.13
C TRP A 21 8.24 9.50 -14.83
N LYS A 22 6.96 9.69 -15.10
CA LYS A 22 6.28 10.96 -14.88
C LYS A 22 5.79 11.05 -13.42
N PRO A 23 6.18 12.08 -12.66
CA PRO A 23 5.61 12.31 -11.33
C PRO A 23 4.09 12.43 -11.37
N LEU A 24 3.42 11.77 -10.44
CA LEU A 24 1.98 11.75 -10.33
C LEU A 24 1.49 12.43 -9.04
N ALA A 25 2.07 12.08 -7.90
CA ALA A 25 1.76 12.68 -6.61
C ALA A 25 2.94 12.59 -5.66
N SER A 26 3.01 13.50 -4.70
CA SER A 26 4.02 13.52 -3.64
C SER A 26 3.36 13.76 -2.29
N GLY A 27 4.07 13.47 -1.20
CA GLY A 27 3.56 13.66 0.15
C GLY A 27 2.35 12.81 0.45
N ILE A 28 2.33 11.57 -0.04
CA ILE A 28 1.21 10.64 0.16
C ILE A 28 1.26 10.10 1.58
N GLY A 29 0.18 10.24 2.34
CA GLY A 29 0.06 9.77 3.71
C GLY A 29 -1.11 10.43 4.45
N LEU A 30 -1.32 10.05 5.70
CA LEU A 30 -2.37 10.59 6.57
C LEU A 30 -1.83 11.61 7.59
N GLY A 31 -0.54 11.59 7.86
CA GLY A 31 0.09 12.48 8.82
C GLY A 31 0.19 13.91 8.33
N ALA A 32 0.24 14.87 9.24
CA ALA A 32 0.33 16.29 8.93
C ALA A 32 1.56 16.64 8.07
N ASN A 33 2.63 15.88 8.22
CA ASN A 33 3.87 16.06 7.45
C ASN A 33 4.01 15.04 6.31
N SER A 34 3.03 14.17 6.11
CA SER A 34 3.02 13.11 5.09
C SER A 34 4.32 12.32 5.02
N GLN A 35 4.90 12.04 6.20
CA GLN A 35 6.14 11.29 6.32
C GLN A 35 5.85 9.80 6.46
N GLY A 36 6.58 8.98 5.72
CA GLY A 36 6.41 7.53 5.78
C GLY A 36 7.37 6.80 4.87
N GLU A 37 7.40 5.49 5.03
CA GLU A 37 8.24 4.59 4.25
C GLU A 37 7.55 3.24 4.00
N GLY A 38 8.22 2.35 3.30
CA GLY A 38 7.74 1.00 3.04
C GLY A 38 6.40 0.91 2.31
N PRO A 39 6.13 1.76 1.29
CA PRO A 39 4.86 1.71 0.60
C PRO A 39 4.70 0.43 -0.21
N PHE A 40 3.50 -0.15 -0.19
CA PHE A 40 3.12 -1.18 -1.14
C PHE A 40 1.66 -1.02 -1.54
N VAL A 41 1.38 -1.37 -2.78
CA VAL A 41 0.07 -1.22 -3.41
C VAL A 41 -0.43 -2.56 -3.90
N TYR A 42 -1.69 -2.84 -3.66
CA TYR A 42 -2.34 -4.03 -4.22
C TYR A 42 -3.81 -3.75 -4.55
N LYS A 43 -4.34 -4.56 -5.45
CA LYS A 43 -5.76 -4.50 -5.81
C LYS A 43 -6.57 -5.36 -4.87
N SER A 44 -7.72 -4.86 -4.42
CA SER A 44 -8.70 -5.65 -3.67
C SER A 44 -9.21 -6.82 -4.52
N ASN A 45 -9.40 -8.00 -3.89
CA ASN A 45 -10.01 -9.16 -4.53
C ASN A 45 -11.55 -9.07 -4.62
N THR A 46 -12.16 -8.22 -3.80
CA THR A 46 -13.62 -8.18 -3.61
C THR A 46 -14.24 -6.87 -4.07
N GLU A 47 -13.45 -5.81 -4.20
CA GLU A 47 -13.93 -4.49 -4.56
C GLU A 47 -13.08 -3.91 -5.70
N ASP A 48 -13.67 -3.03 -6.49
CA ASP A 48 -12.95 -2.37 -7.58
C ASP A 48 -12.14 -1.17 -7.07
N LYS A 49 -11.22 -1.46 -6.18
CA LYS A 49 -10.33 -0.47 -5.56
C LYS A 49 -8.91 -0.99 -5.38
N TRP A 50 -8.00 -0.06 -5.28
CA TRP A 50 -6.62 -0.28 -4.89
C TRP A 50 -6.39 0.17 -3.45
N LEU A 51 -5.48 -0.51 -2.77
CA LEU A 51 -5.08 -0.23 -1.40
C LEU A 51 -3.60 0.10 -1.38
N LEU A 52 -3.25 1.14 -0.65
CA LEU A 52 -1.87 1.57 -0.41
C LEU A 52 -1.61 1.56 1.08
N TRP A 53 -0.58 0.86 1.49
CA TRP A 53 -0.11 0.80 2.87
C TRP A 53 1.20 1.55 2.99
N ILE A 54 1.33 2.33 4.07
CA ILE A 54 2.51 3.13 4.35
C ILE A 54 2.81 3.01 5.85
N GLU A 55 4.06 2.77 6.21
CA GLU A 55 4.52 2.92 7.59
C GLU A 55 4.83 4.39 7.87
N GLU A 56 4.00 5.01 8.69
CA GLU A 56 4.18 6.40 9.14
C GLU A 56 4.85 6.47 10.52
N PHE A 57 5.88 5.66 10.74
CA PHE A 57 6.72 5.57 11.95
C PHE A 57 5.99 5.23 13.24
N SER A 58 4.89 5.90 13.55
CA SER A 58 4.07 5.65 14.76
C SER A 58 2.82 4.81 14.49
N ARG A 59 2.50 4.55 13.23
CA ARG A 59 1.31 3.81 12.80
C ARG A 59 1.44 3.31 11.36
N ILE A 60 0.56 2.41 10.98
CA ILE A 60 0.36 2.08 9.57
C ILE A 60 -0.81 2.90 9.02
N ALA A 61 -0.54 3.65 7.97
CA ALA A 61 -1.58 4.32 7.19
C ALA A 61 -2.08 3.39 6.09
N VAL A 62 -3.38 3.22 6.01
CA VAL A 62 -4.03 2.50 4.91
C VAL A 62 -4.90 3.47 4.13
N LEU A 63 -4.61 3.58 2.85
CA LEU A 63 -5.27 4.47 1.92
C LEU A 63 -5.93 3.66 0.82
N SER A 64 -7.01 4.15 0.27
CA SER A 64 -7.71 3.49 -0.82
C SER A 64 -8.06 4.45 -1.95
N ARG A 65 -8.27 3.90 -3.13
CA ARG A 65 -8.81 4.63 -4.28
C ARG A 65 -9.53 3.69 -5.23
N SER A 66 -10.48 4.23 -5.97
CA SER A 66 -11.16 3.48 -7.01
C SER A 66 -10.23 3.19 -8.19
N ARG A 67 -10.52 2.14 -8.93
CA ARG A 67 -9.76 1.74 -10.12
C ARG A 67 -9.70 2.86 -11.16
N THR A 68 -10.78 3.59 -11.34
CA THR A 68 -10.90 4.66 -12.34
C THR A 68 -10.05 5.88 -12.03
N ASP A 69 -9.59 6.02 -10.77
CA ASP A 69 -8.86 7.20 -10.30
C ASP A 69 -7.36 7.01 -10.13
N LEU A 70 -6.80 5.87 -10.51
CA LEU A 70 -5.34 5.62 -10.35
C LEU A 70 -4.50 6.72 -10.98
N ALA A 71 -4.89 7.21 -12.14
CA ALA A 71 -4.18 8.26 -12.86
C ALA A 71 -4.25 9.63 -12.18
N SER A 72 -5.14 9.86 -11.22
CA SER A 72 -5.26 11.14 -10.52
C SER A 72 -4.16 11.36 -9.47
N GLY A 73 -3.51 10.30 -9.00
CA GLY A 73 -2.55 10.37 -7.91
C GLY A 73 -3.18 10.61 -6.53
N GLN A 74 -4.51 10.71 -6.44
CA GLN A 74 -5.22 11.00 -5.19
C GLN A 74 -5.55 9.72 -4.42
N TRP A 75 -5.33 9.73 -3.11
CA TRP A 75 -5.63 8.63 -2.20
C TRP A 75 -6.52 9.12 -1.05
N ALA A 76 -7.49 8.32 -0.66
CA ALA A 76 -8.37 8.62 0.47
C ALA A 76 -8.07 7.67 1.65
N PRO A 77 -8.25 8.11 2.90
CA PRO A 77 -8.14 7.23 4.06
C PRO A 77 -9.06 6.02 3.95
N SER A 78 -8.56 4.85 4.37
CA SER A 78 -9.36 3.63 4.49
C SER A 78 -9.50 3.29 5.96
N GLU A 79 -10.72 3.06 6.42
CA GLU A 79 -11.02 2.77 7.83
C GLU A 79 -11.36 1.30 8.08
N ASP A 80 -11.78 0.59 7.05
CA ASP A 80 -12.20 -0.81 7.13
C ASP A 80 -11.06 -1.77 6.80
N PHE A 81 -10.15 -1.95 7.75
CA PHE A 81 -9.03 -2.86 7.61
C PHE A 81 -8.62 -3.48 8.95
N ARG A 82 -7.94 -4.61 8.88
CA ARG A 82 -7.31 -5.26 10.03
C ARG A 82 -5.82 -5.41 9.79
N LEU A 83 -5.04 -5.14 10.81
CA LEU A 83 -3.59 -5.30 10.80
C LEU A 83 -3.17 -6.50 11.62
N PRO A 84 -2.10 -7.21 11.22
CA PRO A 84 -1.39 -8.09 12.14
C PRO A 84 -0.87 -7.29 13.33
N SER A 85 -0.49 -7.96 14.41
CA SER A 85 0.19 -7.29 15.52
C SER A 85 1.58 -6.82 15.07
N ASP A 86 1.91 -5.58 15.44
CA ASP A 86 3.21 -4.95 15.22
C ASP A 86 3.74 -5.02 13.77
N PRO A 87 2.93 -4.64 12.78
CA PRO A 87 3.38 -4.66 11.40
C PRO A 87 4.40 -3.55 11.14
N CYS A 88 5.41 -3.88 10.35
CA CYS A 88 6.33 -2.90 9.77
C CYS A 88 6.14 -2.88 8.24
N HIS A 89 7.18 -3.26 7.51
CA HIS A 89 7.12 -3.37 6.06
C HIS A 89 6.56 -4.73 5.64
N GLY A 90 5.96 -4.78 4.46
CA GLY A 90 5.43 -6.02 3.93
C GLY A 90 5.02 -5.90 2.48
N VAL A 91 4.43 -6.96 1.99
CA VAL A 91 3.85 -7.04 0.66
C VAL A 91 2.61 -7.93 0.71
N VAL A 92 1.63 -7.59 -0.10
CA VAL A 92 0.42 -8.39 -0.27
C VAL A 92 0.38 -8.95 -1.69
N ARG A 93 0.17 -10.25 -1.78
CA ARG A 93 0.04 -10.95 -3.04
C ARG A 93 -1.26 -11.74 -3.07
N PRO A 94 -2.05 -11.67 -4.14
CA PRO A 94 -3.21 -12.52 -4.29
C PRO A 94 -2.77 -13.97 -4.45
N VAL A 95 -3.48 -14.88 -3.80
CA VAL A 95 -3.29 -16.32 -3.90
C VAL A 95 -4.64 -16.99 -4.12
N THR A 96 -4.63 -18.19 -4.69
CA THR A 96 -5.84 -19.02 -4.80
C THR A 96 -6.20 -19.62 -3.44
N ALA A 97 -7.44 -20.13 -3.32
CA ALA A 97 -7.86 -20.83 -2.10
C ALA A 97 -6.97 -22.04 -1.80
N ASP A 98 -6.60 -22.83 -2.82
CA ASP A 98 -5.71 -23.99 -2.66
C ASP A 98 -4.30 -23.59 -2.21
N GLU A 99 -3.76 -22.52 -2.74
CA GLU A 99 -2.46 -21.97 -2.29
C GLU A 99 -2.53 -21.50 -0.84
N CYS A 100 -3.61 -20.81 -0.47
CA CYS A 100 -3.84 -20.36 0.90
C CYS A 100 -3.92 -21.55 1.87
N GLU A 101 -4.62 -22.62 1.50
CA GLU A 101 -4.74 -23.83 2.29
C GLU A 101 -3.38 -24.54 2.46
N ARG A 102 -2.61 -24.66 1.39
CA ARG A 102 -1.24 -25.22 1.46
C ARG A 102 -0.31 -24.41 2.35
N LEU A 103 -0.36 -23.09 2.25
CA LEU A 103 0.43 -22.20 3.11
C LEU A 103 0.02 -22.34 4.58
N SER A 104 -1.27 -22.35 4.86
CA SER A 104 -1.78 -22.51 6.23
C SER A 104 -1.45 -23.88 6.81
N SER A 105 -1.45 -24.93 6.02
CA SER A 105 -1.06 -26.28 6.45
C SER A 105 0.42 -26.38 6.75
N ALA A 106 1.27 -25.71 5.99
CA ALA A 106 2.72 -25.73 6.16
C ALA A 106 3.23 -24.82 7.28
N TRP A 107 2.61 -23.65 7.47
CA TRP A 107 3.13 -22.57 8.32
C TRP A 107 2.17 -22.13 9.42
N GLY A 108 1.03 -22.76 9.54
CA GLY A 108 -0.01 -22.39 10.48
C GLY A 108 -1.00 -21.34 9.92
N SER A 109 -2.13 -21.22 10.61
CA SER A 109 -3.18 -20.29 10.22
C SER A 109 -2.71 -18.85 10.41
N VAL A 110 -2.61 -18.11 9.31
CA VAL A 110 -2.35 -16.67 9.32
C VAL A 110 -3.69 -15.94 9.28
N GLY A 111 -3.85 -14.91 10.11
CA GLY A 111 -5.06 -14.09 10.11
C GLY A 111 -5.30 -13.50 8.71
N ARG A 112 -6.56 -13.47 8.29
CA ARG A 112 -6.95 -12.79 7.04
C ARG A 112 -6.86 -11.27 7.26
N ILE A 113 -6.20 -10.64 6.35
CA ILE A 113 -6.15 -9.18 6.28
C ILE A 113 -7.39 -8.65 5.58
#